data_f145ee87990897ba236bb1acf077ba81
#
_entry.id   f145ee87990897ba236bb1acf077ba81
#
_cell.length_a   1.000
_cell.length_b   1.000
_cell.length_c   1.000
_cell.angle_alpha   90.00
_cell.angle_beta   90.00
_cell.angle_gamma   90.00
#
_symmetry.space_group_name_H-M   'P 1'
#
loop_
_entity.id
_entity.type
_entity.pdbx_description
1 polymer ?
#
loop_
_entity_poly.entity_id
_entity_poly.type
_entity_poly.pdbx_seq_one_letter_code
_entity_poly.pdbx_strand_id
1 'polypeptide(L)'
;GLSSHELNQPGCYRDVKDTTVTGLFKLTPDSVAQLDEAQDLNSWGDTYFIAWTTTPWTLPSNTALCVGPKFDYVSIQTYNPYSAQPINIIMAYERVSAYLSAEGEVAKDVDLPAFSKGDKIVPYKIINHHKGEELEGLHYEQLMPWVKPTEKVDSNAAPFITNYAQAHPDKVFVAANNKDHFVEMESEAFRVILGDYVTTDDGTGIVHIAPTFGADDAKVAKDAHIPALYLINKKGETRPMVDLQGKYYNLVELDQNFVDKCVDVVEYHKHEGDYVKNATILNLIQMVFGM
;
A
#
# COMPACT_ATOMS: atom_id res chain seq x y z
N GLY A 1 -27.04 16.49 -5.79
CA GLY A 1 -26.15 15.83 -6.74
C GLY A 1 -26.45 16.29 -8.16
N LEU A 2 -25.43 16.34 -9.02
CA LEU A 2 -25.58 16.66 -10.45
C LEU A 2 -26.20 15.46 -11.19
N SER A 3 -27.08 15.71 -12.16
CA SER A 3 -27.64 14.68 -13.01
C SER A 3 -26.65 14.25 -14.10
N SER A 4 -26.82 13.05 -14.67
CA SER A 4 -25.99 12.57 -15.78
C SER A 4 -26.04 13.52 -16.99
N HIS A 5 -27.16 14.24 -17.19
CA HIS A 5 -27.32 15.22 -18.25
C HIS A 5 -26.46 16.46 -18.01
N GLU A 6 -26.36 16.94 -16.78
CA GLU A 6 -25.52 18.08 -16.41
C GLU A 6 -24.03 17.73 -16.48
N LEU A 7 -23.66 16.49 -16.18
CA LEU A 7 -22.28 16.01 -16.29
C LEU A 7 -21.80 15.82 -17.73
N ASN A 8 -22.72 15.63 -18.71
CA ASN A 8 -22.39 15.41 -20.12
C ASN A 8 -22.44 16.68 -20.98
N GLN A 9 -22.54 17.87 -20.38
CA GLN A 9 -22.53 19.12 -21.14
C GLN A 9 -21.12 19.51 -21.62
N PRO A 10 -20.98 20.12 -22.80
CA PRO A 10 -19.69 20.63 -23.28
C PRO A 10 -19.06 21.58 -22.26
N GLY A 11 -17.81 21.30 -21.86
CA GLY A 11 -17.06 22.11 -20.89
C GLY A 11 -17.25 21.72 -19.42
N CYS A 12 -18.04 20.66 -19.11
CA CYS A 12 -18.14 20.13 -17.76
C CYS A 12 -16.88 19.38 -17.32
N TYR A 13 -16.10 18.87 -18.28
CA TYR A 13 -14.82 18.21 -18.02
C TYR A 13 -13.67 19.10 -18.51
N ARG A 14 -12.61 19.15 -17.73
CA ARG A 14 -11.35 19.79 -18.09
C ARG A 14 -10.23 18.81 -17.81
N ASP A 15 -9.25 18.77 -18.69
CA ASP A 15 -8.01 18.08 -18.41
C ASP A 15 -7.29 18.82 -17.28
N VAL A 16 -7.05 18.10 -16.19
CA VAL A 16 -6.31 18.59 -15.02
C VAL A 16 -5.04 17.75 -14.91
N LYS A 17 -3.88 18.41 -14.84
CA LYS A 17 -2.64 17.71 -14.57
C LYS A 17 -2.63 17.34 -13.09
N ASP A 18 -2.69 16.06 -12.80
CA ASP A 18 -2.63 15.55 -11.43
C ASP A 18 -1.37 14.68 -11.22
N THR A 19 -1.01 14.46 -9.97
CA THR A 19 0.17 13.68 -9.61
C THR A 19 -0.24 12.24 -9.41
N THR A 20 0.37 11.34 -10.19
CA THR A 20 0.28 9.90 -9.97
C THR A 20 1.53 9.40 -9.25
N VAL A 21 1.42 8.32 -8.51
CA VAL A 21 2.51 7.73 -7.75
C VAL A 21 2.51 6.21 -7.94
N THR A 22 3.70 5.65 -8.19
CA THR A 22 3.92 4.22 -8.05
C THR A 22 4.66 3.97 -6.74
N GLY A 23 3.97 3.38 -5.77
CA GLY A 23 4.53 3.07 -4.45
C GLY A 23 5.32 1.76 -4.47
N LEU A 24 6.39 1.71 -3.66
CA LEU A 24 7.18 0.52 -3.38
C LEU A 24 6.75 -0.08 -2.04
N PHE A 25 6.27 -1.32 -2.06
CA PHE A 25 5.84 -2.06 -0.89
C PHE A 25 6.83 -3.19 -0.64
N LYS A 26 7.75 -2.97 0.29
CA LYS A 26 8.85 -3.89 0.57
C LYS A 26 8.32 -5.19 1.16
N LEU A 27 8.64 -6.33 0.53
CA LEU A 27 8.30 -7.64 1.09
C LEU A 27 9.07 -7.87 2.39
N THR A 28 8.41 -8.54 3.34
CA THR A 28 9.10 -9.02 4.53
C THR A 28 10.09 -10.12 4.17
N PRO A 29 11.19 -10.28 4.92
CA PRO A 29 12.16 -11.37 4.66
C PRO A 29 11.51 -12.77 4.63
N ASP A 30 10.53 -13.01 5.51
CA ASP A 30 9.79 -14.27 5.56
C ASP A 30 8.95 -14.50 4.30
N SER A 31 8.40 -13.45 3.71
CA SER A 31 7.67 -13.54 2.45
C SER A 31 8.60 -13.76 1.25
N VAL A 32 9.75 -13.11 1.21
CA VAL A 32 10.76 -13.38 0.18
C VAL A 32 11.23 -14.83 0.25
N ALA A 33 11.43 -15.37 1.46
CA ALA A 33 11.87 -16.76 1.66
C ALA A 33 10.83 -17.82 1.18
N GLN A 34 9.57 -17.43 0.96
CA GLN A 34 8.52 -18.31 0.41
C GLN A 34 8.55 -18.39 -1.12
N LEU A 35 9.26 -17.50 -1.79
CA LEU A 35 9.39 -17.49 -3.26
C LEU A 35 10.48 -18.48 -3.69
N ASP A 36 10.25 -19.22 -4.77
CA ASP A 36 11.19 -20.21 -5.31
C ASP A 36 12.54 -19.59 -5.70
N GLU A 37 12.52 -18.33 -6.13
CA GLU A 37 13.69 -17.54 -6.54
C GLU A 37 14.32 -16.71 -5.40
N ALA A 38 13.98 -16.98 -4.15
CA ALA A 38 14.43 -16.20 -2.97
C ALA A 38 15.94 -15.97 -2.92
N GLN A 39 16.74 -16.98 -3.33
CA GLN A 39 18.19 -16.86 -3.36
C GLN A 39 18.65 -15.81 -4.38
N ASP A 40 18.06 -15.80 -5.58
CA ASP A 40 18.40 -14.83 -6.64
C ASP A 40 17.98 -13.42 -6.22
N LEU A 41 16.80 -13.25 -5.66
CA LEU A 41 16.28 -11.97 -5.16
C LEU A 41 17.18 -11.41 -4.05
N ASN A 42 17.47 -12.21 -3.02
CA ASN A 42 18.31 -11.80 -1.89
C ASN A 42 19.77 -11.46 -2.30
N SER A 43 20.27 -12.06 -3.37
CA SER A 43 21.61 -11.75 -3.88
C SER A 43 21.70 -10.38 -4.56
N TRP A 44 20.55 -9.81 -4.98
CA TRP A 44 20.51 -8.57 -5.75
C TRP A 44 20.14 -7.36 -4.91
N GLY A 45 19.05 -7.42 -4.15
CA GLY A 45 18.58 -6.31 -3.34
C GLY A 45 17.23 -6.56 -2.69
N ASP A 46 16.67 -5.54 -2.05
CA ASP A 46 15.33 -5.61 -1.47
C ASP A 46 14.27 -5.89 -2.56
N THR A 47 13.22 -6.63 -2.18
CA THR A 47 12.11 -7.00 -3.09
C THR A 47 10.87 -6.22 -2.74
N TYR A 48 10.20 -5.68 -3.77
CA TYR A 48 9.03 -4.82 -3.63
C TYR A 48 7.88 -5.26 -4.53
N PHE A 49 6.67 -5.27 -4.02
CA PHE A 49 5.50 -5.09 -4.87
C PHE A 49 5.44 -3.62 -5.30
N ILE A 50 5.03 -3.36 -6.54
CA ILE A 50 4.80 -1.99 -7.01
C ILE A 50 3.32 -1.78 -7.33
N ALA A 51 2.71 -0.77 -6.74
CA ALA A 51 1.32 -0.41 -7.00
C ALA A 51 1.19 1.06 -7.39
N TRP A 52 0.45 1.32 -8.46
CA TRP A 52 0.20 2.67 -8.98
C TRP A 52 -1.11 3.24 -8.46
N THR A 53 -1.13 4.54 -8.19
CA THR A 53 -2.33 5.26 -7.77
C THR A 53 -2.39 6.68 -8.33
N THR A 54 -3.60 7.13 -8.63
CA THR A 54 -3.92 8.53 -8.94
C THR A 54 -4.31 9.33 -7.69
N THR A 55 -4.44 8.65 -6.54
CA THR A 55 -4.87 9.25 -5.26
C THR A 55 -3.82 9.01 -4.18
N PRO A 56 -2.62 9.62 -4.28
CA PRO A 56 -1.51 9.32 -3.37
C PRO A 56 -1.81 9.61 -1.89
N TRP A 57 -2.79 10.45 -1.59
CA TRP A 57 -3.22 10.75 -0.22
C TRP A 57 -3.91 9.56 0.49
N THR A 58 -4.26 8.50 -0.23
CA THR A 58 -4.82 7.27 0.35
C THR A 58 -3.75 6.28 0.79
N LEU A 59 -2.53 6.39 0.26
CA LEU A 59 -1.40 5.50 0.58
C LEU A 59 -1.07 5.39 2.08
N PRO A 60 -1.16 6.46 2.90
CA PRO A 60 -0.95 6.33 4.35
C PRO A 60 -1.93 5.40 5.06
N SER A 61 -3.09 5.15 4.47
CA SER A 61 -4.12 4.24 5.00
C SER A 61 -4.15 2.88 4.30
N ASN A 62 -3.11 2.55 3.54
CA ASN A 62 -2.96 1.24 2.93
C ASN A 62 -2.86 0.14 4.00
N THR A 63 -3.61 -0.96 3.81
CA THR A 63 -3.55 -2.13 4.69
C THR A 63 -3.48 -3.45 3.94
N ALA A 64 -3.67 -3.46 2.62
CA ALA A 64 -3.47 -4.63 1.77
C ALA A 64 -3.07 -4.24 0.34
N LEU A 65 -2.53 -5.22 -0.38
CA LEU A 65 -2.38 -5.19 -1.83
C LEU A 65 -3.27 -6.26 -2.44
N CYS A 66 -3.96 -5.93 -3.53
CA CYS A 66 -4.85 -6.87 -4.22
C CYS A 66 -4.30 -7.23 -5.59
N VAL A 67 -4.27 -8.54 -5.88
CA VAL A 67 -3.83 -9.10 -7.16
C VAL A 67 -4.94 -9.92 -7.81
N GLY A 68 -4.94 -10.00 -9.13
CA GLY A 68 -5.87 -10.87 -9.86
C GLY A 68 -5.40 -12.32 -9.81
N PRO A 69 -6.21 -13.28 -9.33
CA PRO A 69 -5.73 -14.65 -9.05
C PRO A 69 -5.14 -15.36 -10.27
N LYS A 70 -5.66 -15.06 -11.46
CA LYS A 70 -5.31 -15.74 -12.72
C LYS A 70 -4.29 -14.99 -13.56
N PHE A 71 -3.93 -13.77 -13.20
CA PHE A 71 -2.95 -13.00 -13.95
C PHE A 71 -1.53 -13.53 -13.73
N ASP A 72 -0.69 -13.30 -14.73
CA ASP A 72 0.74 -13.57 -14.63
C ASP A 72 1.44 -12.36 -14.01
N TYR A 73 2.17 -12.60 -12.94
CA TYR A 73 3.08 -11.65 -12.30
C TYR A 73 4.51 -12.10 -12.51
N VAL A 74 5.44 -11.17 -12.47
CA VAL A 74 6.87 -11.47 -12.66
C VAL A 74 7.70 -10.83 -11.58
N SER A 75 8.70 -11.57 -11.11
CA SER A 75 9.80 -11.07 -10.30
C SER A 75 10.91 -10.59 -11.20
N ILE A 76 11.32 -9.34 -11.05
CA ILE A 76 12.26 -8.65 -11.94
C ILE A 76 13.41 -8.09 -11.11
N GLN A 77 14.66 -8.43 -11.45
CA GLN A 77 15.85 -7.71 -10.99
C GLN A 77 16.07 -6.47 -11.85
N THR A 78 16.27 -5.33 -11.20
CA THR A 78 16.47 -4.04 -11.87
C THR A 78 17.14 -3.03 -10.94
N TYR A 79 17.12 -1.77 -11.28
CA TYR A 79 17.60 -0.65 -10.46
C TYR A 79 16.47 0.35 -10.23
N ASN A 80 16.50 0.99 -9.07
CA ASN A 80 15.69 2.16 -8.83
C ASN A 80 16.22 3.33 -9.68
N PRO A 81 15.43 3.91 -10.60
CA PRO A 81 15.92 4.93 -11.54
C PRO A 81 16.33 6.25 -10.87
N TYR A 82 15.86 6.50 -9.65
CA TYR A 82 16.17 7.73 -8.91
C TYR A 82 17.40 7.61 -8.02
N SER A 83 17.64 6.44 -7.44
CA SER A 83 18.76 6.18 -6.52
C SER A 83 19.90 5.38 -7.15
N ALA A 84 19.64 4.70 -8.27
CA ALA A 84 20.51 3.71 -8.90
C ALA A 84 20.84 2.50 -7.99
N GLN A 85 20.06 2.28 -6.93
CA GLN A 85 20.25 1.12 -6.09
C GLN A 85 19.63 -0.13 -6.73
N PRO A 86 20.29 -1.31 -6.63
CA PRO A 86 19.71 -2.57 -7.02
C PRO A 86 18.42 -2.85 -6.23
N ILE A 87 17.36 -3.24 -6.93
CA ILE A 87 16.09 -3.65 -6.35
C ILE A 87 15.46 -4.78 -7.16
N ASN A 88 14.59 -5.53 -6.51
CA ASN A 88 13.67 -6.43 -7.19
C ASN A 88 12.27 -5.85 -7.14
N ILE A 89 11.52 -6.00 -8.22
CA ILE A 89 10.12 -5.58 -8.28
C ILE A 89 9.22 -6.74 -8.72
N ILE A 90 8.01 -6.78 -8.18
CA ILE A 90 6.95 -7.71 -8.60
C ILE A 90 5.79 -6.90 -9.16
N MET A 91 5.34 -7.25 -10.38
CA MET A 91 4.24 -6.61 -11.08
C MET A 91 3.62 -7.55 -12.11
N ALA A 92 2.45 -7.21 -12.65
CA ALA A 92 1.85 -7.99 -13.73
C ALA A 92 2.74 -7.98 -14.98
N TYR A 93 2.94 -9.17 -15.59
CA TYR A 93 3.78 -9.33 -16.77
C TYR A 93 3.34 -8.46 -17.94
N GLU A 94 2.03 -8.38 -18.19
CA GLU A 94 1.45 -7.55 -19.25
C GLU A 94 1.78 -6.05 -19.12
N ARG A 95 2.14 -5.61 -17.91
CA ARG A 95 2.44 -4.20 -17.61
C ARG A 95 3.92 -3.86 -17.67
N VAL A 96 4.81 -4.85 -17.77
CA VAL A 96 6.27 -4.63 -17.77
C VAL A 96 6.70 -3.60 -18.82
N SER A 97 6.20 -3.71 -20.04
CA SER A 97 6.55 -2.81 -21.15
C SER A 97 6.10 -1.34 -20.96
N ALA A 98 5.14 -1.09 -20.05
CA ALA A 98 4.72 0.27 -19.70
C ALA A 98 5.67 0.96 -18.71
N TYR A 99 6.50 0.19 -17.99
CA TYR A 99 7.42 0.68 -16.96
C TYR A 99 8.89 0.53 -17.35
N LEU A 100 9.22 -0.52 -18.09
CA LEU A 100 10.59 -0.89 -18.47
C LEU A 100 10.69 -1.02 -19.97
N SER A 101 11.66 -0.33 -20.59
CA SER A 101 11.89 -0.41 -22.02
C SER A 101 12.41 -1.80 -22.41
N ALA A 102 11.87 -2.39 -23.47
CA ALA A 102 12.36 -3.67 -24.02
C ALA A 102 13.85 -3.65 -24.37
N GLU A 103 14.42 -2.48 -24.67
CA GLU A 103 15.86 -2.32 -24.91
C GLU A 103 16.73 -2.58 -23.68
N GLY A 104 16.12 -2.51 -22.47
CA GLY A 104 16.80 -2.78 -21.19
C GLY A 104 16.72 -4.23 -20.77
N GLU A 105 15.96 -5.08 -21.47
CA GLU A 105 15.80 -6.47 -21.10
C GLU A 105 17.09 -7.28 -21.34
N VAL A 106 17.49 -8.05 -20.33
CA VAL A 106 18.65 -8.92 -20.37
C VAL A 106 18.20 -10.35 -20.08
N ALA A 107 18.80 -11.33 -20.75
CA ALA A 107 18.48 -12.75 -20.51
C ALA A 107 18.78 -13.15 -19.05
N LYS A 108 18.00 -14.10 -18.51
CA LYS A 108 18.08 -14.50 -17.09
C LYS A 108 19.47 -14.93 -16.64
N ASP A 109 20.23 -15.56 -17.52
CA ASP A 109 21.59 -16.09 -17.28
C ASP A 109 22.72 -15.06 -17.48
N VAL A 110 22.37 -13.84 -17.85
CA VAL A 110 23.33 -12.74 -18.07
C VAL A 110 23.29 -11.78 -16.88
N ASP A 111 24.48 -11.29 -16.48
CA ASP A 111 24.55 -10.25 -15.45
C ASP A 111 23.98 -8.93 -15.94
N LEU A 112 23.22 -8.26 -15.08
CA LEU A 112 22.70 -6.93 -15.40
C LEU A 112 23.86 -5.94 -15.59
N PRO A 113 23.84 -5.14 -16.67
CA PRO A 113 24.79 -4.04 -16.83
C PRO A 113 24.69 -3.06 -15.67
N ALA A 114 25.80 -2.40 -15.34
CA ALA A 114 25.79 -1.32 -14.36
C ALA A 114 24.85 -0.18 -14.83
N PHE A 115 24.11 0.38 -13.89
CA PHE A 115 23.20 1.50 -14.12
C PHE A 115 23.62 2.70 -13.28
N SER A 116 23.55 3.89 -13.88
CA SER A 116 23.83 5.15 -13.21
C SER A 116 22.62 6.09 -13.31
N LYS A 117 22.42 6.89 -12.26
CA LYS A 117 21.36 7.91 -12.28
C LYS A 117 21.50 8.84 -13.47
N GLY A 118 20.46 8.91 -14.30
CA GLY A 118 20.41 9.72 -15.52
C GLY A 118 20.58 8.90 -16.80
N ASP A 119 20.91 7.62 -16.72
CA ASP A 119 20.87 6.74 -17.87
C ASP A 119 19.42 6.62 -18.38
N LYS A 120 19.24 6.60 -19.69
CA LYS A 120 17.92 6.61 -20.32
C LYS A 120 17.21 5.27 -20.23
N ILE A 121 17.95 4.18 -20.20
CA ILE A 121 17.43 2.81 -20.22
C ILE A 121 17.83 2.14 -18.91
N VAL A 122 16.84 1.72 -18.14
CA VAL A 122 17.05 0.95 -16.92
C VAL A 122 17.15 -0.52 -17.31
N PRO A 123 18.28 -1.19 -17.06
CA PRO A 123 18.42 -2.61 -17.38
C PRO A 123 17.58 -3.45 -16.40
N TYR A 124 17.02 -4.53 -16.91
CA TYR A 124 16.24 -5.47 -16.10
C TYR A 124 16.31 -6.89 -16.66
N LYS A 125 16.03 -7.86 -15.77
CA LYS A 125 15.82 -9.25 -16.17
C LYS A 125 14.68 -9.88 -15.38
N ILE A 126 13.86 -10.68 -16.06
CA ILE A 126 12.80 -11.45 -15.44
C ILE A 126 13.42 -12.70 -14.81
N ILE A 127 13.17 -12.91 -13.51
CA ILE A 127 13.72 -14.02 -12.73
C ILE A 127 12.72 -15.18 -12.67
N ASN A 128 11.44 -14.87 -12.41
CA ASN A 128 10.42 -15.91 -12.30
C ASN A 128 9.04 -15.36 -12.67
N HIS A 129 8.12 -16.28 -12.94
CA HIS A 129 6.69 -16.01 -13.20
C HIS A 129 5.85 -16.63 -12.09
N HIS A 130 4.79 -15.96 -11.72
CA HIS A 130 3.83 -16.36 -10.69
C HIS A 130 2.42 -16.17 -11.16
N LYS A 131 1.50 -17.05 -10.77
CA LYS A 131 0.08 -16.72 -10.80
C LYS A 131 -0.26 -15.86 -9.59
N GLY A 132 -1.27 -14.98 -9.71
CA GLY A 132 -1.65 -14.13 -8.58
C GLY A 132 -2.04 -14.94 -7.34
N GLU A 133 -2.64 -16.13 -7.48
CA GLU A 133 -2.97 -17.01 -6.37
C GLU A 133 -1.74 -17.52 -5.59
N GLU A 134 -0.55 -17.57 -6.22
CA GLU A 134 0.70 -17.96 -5.57
C GLU A 134 1.29 -16.82 -4.70
N LEU A 135 0.84 -15.59 -4.92
CA LEU A 135 1.26 -14.42 -4.17
C LEU A 135 0.36 -14.12 -2.96
N GLU A 136 -0.78 -14.82 -2.82
CA GLU A 136 -1.71 -14.61 -1.73
C GLU A 136 -1.05 -14.86 -0.37
N GLY A 137 -1.30 -13.96 0.57
CA GLY A 137 -0.78 -14.06 1.93
C GLY A 137 0.66 -13.58 2.12
N LEU A 138 1.40 -13.25 1.07
CA LEU A 138 2.72 -12.63 1.23
C LEU A 138 2.60 -11.28 1.92
N HIS A 139 3.43 -11.06 2.93
CA HIS A 139 3.45 -9.83 3.72
C HIS A 139 4.48 -8.84 3.20
N TYR A 140 4.16 -7.56 3.38
CA TYR A 140 5.07 -6.44 3.10
C TYR A 140 5.14 -5.48 4.29
N GLU A 141 6.19 -4.68 4.36
CA GLU A 141 6.36 -3.67 5.39
C GLU A 141 5.37 -2.51 5.18
N GLN A 142 4.76 -2.02 6.25
CA GLN A 142 3.89 -0.84 6.19
C GLN A 142 4.64 0.36 5.60
N LEU A 143 4.03 1.08 4.67
CA LEU A 143 4.66 2.25 4.04
C LEU A 143 5.07 3.34 5.05
N MET A 144 4.21 3.55 6.04
CA MET A 144 4.40 4.56 7.09
C MET A 144 4.04 3.93 8.45
N PRO A 145 4.99 3.26 9.12
CA PRO A 145 4.72 2.47 10.32
C PRO A 145 4.52 3.34 11.58
N TRP A 146 3.81 4.46 11.43
CA TRP A 146 3.59 5.42 12.52
C TRP A 146 2.34 5.12 13.34
N VAL A 147 1.39 4.39 12.75
CA VAL A 147 0.10 4.06 13.36
C VAL A 147 -0.22 2.61 13.06
N LYS A 148 -0.63 1.86 14.08
CA LYS A 148 -1.05 0.47 13.92
C LYS A 148 -2.51 0.37 13.49
N PRO A 149 -2.86 -0.56 12.58
CA PRO A 149 -4.23 -0.87 12.23
C PRO A 149 -5.07 -1.22 13.46
N THR A 150 -6.25 -0.63 13.55
CA THR A 150 -7.10 -0.71 14.74
C THR A 150 -8.56 -0.74 14.34
N GLU A 151 -9.31 -1.69 14.89
CA GLU A 151 -10.74 -1.83 14.62
C GLU A 151 -11.58 -1.61 15.89
N LYS A 152 -12.80 -1.09 15.70
CA LYS A 152 -13.74 -0.91 16.79
C LYS A 152 -14.42 -2.23 17.15
N VAL A 153 -14.49 -2.54 18.44
CA VAL A 153 -15.12 -3.73 18.98
C VAL A 153 -16.48 -3.33 19.57
N ASP A 154 -17.55 -3.46 18.78
CA ASP A 154 -18.93 -3.18 19.21
C ASP A 154 -19.90 -4.21 18.62
N SER A 155 -21.20 -4.02 18.84
CA SER A 155 -22.25 -4.93 18.35
C SER A 155 -22.35 -5.01 16.81
N ASN A 156 -21.74 -4.07 16.09
CA ASN A 156 -21.73 -4.00 14.63
C ASN A 156 -20.39 -4.47 14.04
N ALA A 157 -19.41 -4.81 14.89
CA ALA A 157 -18.10 -5.31 14.46
C ALA A 157 -18.25 -6.60 13.64
N ALA A 158 -17.47 -6.72 12.60
CA ALA A 158 -17.43 -7.95 11.81
C ALA A 158 -16.98 -9.14 12.70
N PRO A 159 -17.48 -10.37 12.44
CA PRO A 159 -17.13 -11.54 13.26
C PRO A 159 -15.62 -11.76 13.42
N PHE A 160 -14.83 -11.49 12.38
CA PHE A 160 -13.38 -11.69 12.48
C PHE A 160 -12.73 -10.72 13.48
N ILE A 161 -13.23 -9.48 13.61
CA ILE A 161 -12.74 -8.49 14.58
C ILE A 161 -13.07 -8.95 16.00
N THR A 162 -14.31 -9.38 16.24
CA THR A 162 -14.75 -9.86 17.55
C THR A 162 -13.97 -11.10 17.99
N ASN A 163 -13.78 -12.05 17.07
CA ASN A 163 -13.01 -13.28 17.33
C ASN A 163 -11.55 -12.95 17.63
N TYR A 164 -10.95 -12.02 16.86
CA TYR A 164 -9.57 -11.59 17.09
C TYR A 164 -9.42 -10.91 18.46
N ALA A 165 -10.32 -10.01 18.83
CA ALA A 165 -10.32 -9.34 20.13
C ALA A 165 -10.44 -10.33 21.30
N GLN A 166 -11.23 -11.39 21.16
CA GLN A 166 -11.36 -12.46 22.17
C GLN A 166 -10.09 -13.29 22.29
N ALA A 167 -9.42 -13.57 21.17
CA ALA A 167 -8.16 -14.32 21.14
C ALA A 167 -6.94 -13.50 21.63
N HIS A 168 -7.00 -12.16 21.53
CA HIS A 168 -5.91 -11.26 21.90
C HIS A 168 -6.38 -10.15 22.86
N PRO A 169 -6.78 -10.50 24.09
CA PRO A 169 -7.32 -9.52 25.06
C PRO A 169 -6.27 -8.46 25.47
N ASP A 170 -4.99 -8.75 25.36
CA ASP A 170 -3.87 -7.83 25.58
C ASP A 170 -3.77 -6.72 24.53
N LYS A 171 -4.33 -6.94 23.34
CA LYS A 171 -4.39 -5.95 22.26
C LYS A 171 -5.65 -5.07 22.30
N VAL A 172 -6.62 -5.42 23.15
CA VAL A 172 -7.82 -4.62 23.34
C VAL A 172 -7.53 -3.43 24.24
N PHE A 173 -8.09 -2.28 23.92
CA PHE A 173 -8.03 -1.08 24.75
C PHE A 173 -9.35 -0.30 24.68
N VAL A 174 -9.55 0.59 25.67
CA VAL A 174 -10.72 1.45 25.78
C VAL A 174 -10.28 2.87 25.47
N ALA A 175 -11.03 3.57 24.61
CA ALA A 175 -10.78 4.98 24.34
C ALA A 175 -10.94 5.83 25.64
N ALA A 176 -10.34 7.01 25.67
CA ALA A 176 -10.37 7.90 26.84
C ALA A 176 -11.79 8.36 27.23
N ASN A 177 -12.78 8.21 26.34
CA ASN A 177 -14.20 8.42 26.65
C ASN A 177 -14.83 7.33 27.54
N ASN A 178 -14.08 6.25 27.85
CA ASN A 178 -14.50 5.09 28.66
C ASN A 178 -15.72 4.32 28.14
N LYS A 179 -16.02 4.41 26.84
CA LYS A 179 -17.20 3.77 26.22
C LYS A 179 -16.82 2.89 25.02
N ASP A 180 -15.94 3.39 24.17
CA ASP A 180 -15.58 2.73 22.92
C ASP A 180 -14.38 1.82 23.12
N HIS A 181 -14.53 0.56 22.69
CA HIS A 181 -13.50 -0.46 22.74
C HIS A 181 -12.92 -0.65 21.35
N PHE A 182 -11.60 -0.85 21.31
CA PHE A 182 -10.83 -1.06 20.09
C PHE A 182 -9.85 -2.22 20.28
N VAL A 183 -9.44 -2.82 19.17
CA VAL A 183 -8.40 -3.86 19.13
C VAL A 183 -7.34 -3.52 18.10
N GLU A 184 -6.07 -3.57 18.47
CA GLU A 184 -4.95 -3.45 17.55
C GLU A 184 -4.80 -4.76 16.76
N MET A 185 -4.70 -4.68 15.42
CA MET A 185 -4.72 -5.81 14.50
C MET A 185 -3.60 -5.76 13.45
N GLU A 186 -2.43 -5.24 13.79
CA GLU A 186 -1.31 -5.10 12.87
C GLU A 186 -0.93 -6.43 12.19
N SER A 187 -1.00 -7.55 12.92
CA SER A 187 -0.66 -8.88 12.39
C SER A 187 -1.58 -9.36 11.27
N GLU A 188 -2.77 -8.80 11.12
CA GLU A 188 -3.74 -9.16 10.08
C GLU A 188 -3.67 -8.26 8.84
N ALA A 189 -2.88 -7.20 8.90
CA ALA A 189 -2.70 -6.22 7.83
C ALA A 189 -1.44 -6.49 6.98
N PHE A 190 -1.24 -5.64 5.98
CA PHE A 190 -0.03 -5.54 5.15
C PHE A 190 0.32 -6.84 4.42
N ARG A 191 -0.69 -7.47 3.84
CA ARG A 191 -0.54 -8.69 3.05
C ARG A 191 -1.26 -8.62 1.71
N VAL A 192 -0.87 -9.50 0.80
CA VAL A 192 -1.51 -9.67 -0.51
C VAL A 192 -2.81 -10.44 -0.36
N ILE A 193 -3.85 -9.95 -1.01
CA ILE A 193 -5.18 -10.58 -1.12
C ILE A 193 -5.57 -10.77 -2.59
N LEU A 194 -6.54 -11.60 -2.85
CA LEU A 194 -7.06 -11.86 -4.20
C LEU A 194 -8.32 -11.03 -4.49
N GLY A 195 -8.46 -10.57 -5.73
CA GLY A 195 -9.67 -9.88 -6.18
C GLY A 195 -9.88 -9.96 -7.69
N ASP A 196 -11.07 -10.38 -8.09
CA ASP A 196 -11.44 -10.53 -9.50
C ASP A 196 -11.65 -9.20 -10.24
N TYR A 197 -11.64 -8.07 -9.52
CA TYR A 197 -11.80 -6.73 -10.09
C TYR A 197 -10.47 -6.09 -10.53
N VAL A 198 -9.34 -6.70 -10.20
CA VAL A 198 -8.03 -6.25 -10.67
C VAL A 198 -7.98 -6.37 -12.19
N THR A 199 -7.43 -5.34 -12.85
CA THR A 199 -7.23 -5.33 -14.32
C THR A 199 -5.76 -5.08 -14.64
N THR A 200 -5.39 -5.38 -15.89
CA THR A 200 -4.07 -5.08 -16.46
C THR A 200 -4.15 -4.02 -17.55
N ASP A 201 -5.24 -3.28 -17.65
CA ASP A 201 -5.43 -2.22 -18.66
C ASP A 201 -4.54 -1.01 -18.37
N ASP A 202 -4.37 -0.68 -17.08
CA ASP A 202 -3.51 0.40 -16.60
C ASP A 202 -2.77 0.00 -15.30
N GLY A 203 -1.97 0.93 -14.76
CA GLY A 203 -1.20 0.70 -13.55
C GLY A 203 -0.22 -0.47 -13.65
N THR A 204 -0.01 -1.17 -12.56
CA THR A 204 0.96 -2.28 -12.42
C THR A 204 0.32 -3.67 -12.37
N GLY A 205 -1.01 -3.74 -12.43
CA GLY A 205 -1.78 -4.97 -12.18
C GLY A 205 -1.84 -5.36 -10.70
N ILE A 206 -1.43 -4.45 -9.80
CA ILE A 206 -1.55 -4.58 -8.34
C ILE A 206 -2.27 -3.34 -7.83
N VAL A 207 -3.35 -3.56 -7.08
CA VAL A 207 -4.17 -2.48 -6.51
C VAL A 207 -3.87 -2.34 -5.02
N HIS A 208 -3.53 -1.13 -4.56
CA HIS A 208 -3.43 -0.88 -3.14
C HIS A 208 -4.82 -0.69 -2.52
N ILE A 209 -5.03 -1.23 -1.32
CA ILE A 209 -6.30 -1.22 -0.61
C ILE A 209 -6.21 -0.29 0.60
N ALA A 210 -7.09 0.71 0.63
CA ALA A 210 -7.22 1.67 1.73
C ALA A 210 -8.69 1.73 2.21
N PRO A 211 -9.11 0.85 3.13
CA PRO A 211 -10.52 0.66 3.50
C PRO A 211 -11.21 1.91 4.04
N THR A 212 -10.44 2.88 4.53
CA THR A 212 -10.97 4.14 5.08
C THR A 212 -11.34 5.17 4.02
N PHE A 213 -10.99 4.96 2.74
CA PHE A 213 -11.21 5.92 1.66
C PHE A 213 -12.19 5.46 0.59
N GLY A 214 -12.46 4.16 0.46
CA GLY A 214 -13.34 3.61 -0.57
C GLY A 214 -14.30 2.56 -0.04
N ALA A 215 -15.56 2.61 -0.48
CA ALA A 215 -16.56 1.59 -0.12
C ALA A 215 -16.21 0.21 -0.70
N ASP A 216 -15.64 0.17 -1.89
CA ASP A 216 -15.19 -1.06 -2.55
C ASP A 216 -13.97 -1.63 -1.82
N ASP A 217 -12.98 -0.79 -1.46
CA ASP A 217 -11.82 -1.20 -0.65
C ASP A 217 -12.26 -1.73 0.71
N ALA A 218 -13.20 -1.06 1.38
CA ALA A 218 -13.74 -1.50 2.67
C ALA A 218 -14.43 -2.86 2.57
N LYS A 219 -15.17 -3.11 1.48
CA LYS A 219 -15.81 -4.40 1.25
C LYS A 219 -14.80 -5.51 1.03
N VAL A 220 -13.85 -5.28 0.14
CA VAL A 220 -12.79 -6.27 -0.20
C VAL A 220 -11.94 -6.59 1.03
N ALA A 221 -11.54 -5.57 1.79
CA ALA A 221 -10.79 -5.74 3.02
C ALA A 221 -11.57 -6.56 4.05
N LYS A 222 -12.87 -6.27 4.23
CA LYS A 222 -13.74 -7.02 5.15
C LYS A 222 -13.88 -8.50 4.73
N ASP A 223 -14.07 -8.76 3.44
CA ASP A 223 -14.21 -10.13 2.91
C ASP A 223 -12.89 -10.92 3.07
N ALA A 224 -11.75 -10.25 2.98
CA ALA A 224 -10.42 -10.82 3.18
C ALA A 224 -9.92 -10.75 4.64
N HIS A 225 -10.74 -10.27 5.60
CA HIS A 225 -10.39 -10.10 7.01
C HIS A 225 -9.19 -9.16 7.25
N ILE A 226 -9.06 -8.13 6.42
CA ILE A 226 -8.05 -7.09 6.56
C ILE A 226 -8.61 -5.95 7.43
N PRO A 227 -7.93 -5.54 8.52
CA PRO A 227 -8.34 -4.40 9.31
C PRO A 227 -8.07 -3.09 8.56
N ALA A 228 -8.83 -2.07 8.92
CA ALA A 228 -8.57 -0.71 8.45
C ALA A 228 -7.52 0.01 9.31
N LEU A 229 -6.91 1.04 8.73
CA LEU A 229 -5.99 1.92 9.43
C LEU A 229 -6.71 3.23 9.75
N TYR A 230 -7.20 3.33 10.97
CA TYR A 230 -7.89 4.50 11.50
C TYR A 230 -7.05 5.28 12.50
N LEU A 231 -7.29 6.59 12.57
CA LEU A 231 -7.03 7.40 13.74
C LEU A 231 -8.29 7.45 14.61
N ILE A 232 -8.13 7.58 15.91
CA ILE A 232 -9.22 7.74 16.87
C ILE A 232 -9.11 9.13 17.48
N ASN A 233 -10.16 9.93 17.35
CA ASN A 233 -10.19 11.28 17.94
C ASN A 233 -10.60 11.25 19.42
N LYS A 234 -10.49 12.39 20.10
CA LYS A 234 -10.84 12.56 21.54
C LYS A 234 -12.29 12.20 21.89
N LYS A 235 -13.17 12.08 20.88
CA LYS A 235 -14.58 11.66 21.08
C LYS A 235 -14.75 10.15 20.95
N GLY A 236 -13.71 9.40 20.53
CA GLY A 236 -13.79 7.97 20.23
C GLY A 236 -14.29 7.69 18.82
N GLU A 237 -14.31 8.69 17.92
CA GLU A 237 -14.71 8.53 16.53
C GLU A 237 -13.49 8.15 15.68
N THR A 238 -13.68 7.20 14.77
CA THR A 238 -12.65 6.78 13.79
C THR A 238 -12.61 7.73 12.59
N ARG A 239 -11.43 7.93 12.05
CA ARG A 239 -11.19 8.72 10.83
C ARG A 239 -9.98 8.22 10.06
N PRO A 240 -9.84 8.52 8.76
CA PRO A 240 -8.64 8.20 7.99
C PRO A 240 -7.39 8.86 8.57
N MET A 241 -6.22 8.44 8.08
CA MET A 241 -4.90 9.02 8.47
C MET A 241 -4.78 10.51 8.13
N VAL A 242 -5.48 10.96 7.09
CA VAL A 242 -5.46 12.35 6.62
C VAL A 242 -6.88 12.88 6.41
N ASP A 243 -7.00 14.19 6.43
CA ASP A 243 -8.25 14.89 6.14
C ASP A 243 -8.57 14.92 4.63
N LEU A 244 -9.67 15.57 4.25
CA LEU A 244 -10.12 15.71 2.85
C LEU A 244 -9.15 16.49 1.96
N GLN A 245 -8.22 17.22 2.53
CA GLN A 245 -7.15 17.93 1.83
C GLN A 245 -5.86 17.12 1.72
N GLY A 246 -5.83 15.92 2.32
CA GLY A 246 -4.64 15.06 2.38
C GLY A 246 -3.64 15.52 3.44
N LYS A 247 -4.09 16.20 4.51
CA LYS A 247 -3.26 16.68 5.62
C LYS A 247 -3.37 15.74 6.81
N TYR A 248 -2.22 15.38 7.40
CA TYR A 248 -2.18 14.60 8.64
C TYR A 248 -2.76 15.37 9.81
N TYR A 249 -3.57 14.71 10.64
CA TYR A 249 -4.09 15.28 11.87
C TYR A 249 -2.99 15.50 12.91
N ASN A 250 -3.17 16.50 13.79
CA ASN A 250 -2.22 16.73 14.87
C ASN A 250 -2.45 15.71 16.01
N LEU A 251 -1.39 15.29 16.68
CA LEU A 251 -1.46 14.37 17.83
C LEU A 251 -2.41 14.87 18.93
N VAL A 252 -2.45 16.19 19.15
CA VAL A 252 -3.33 16.81 20.16
C VAL A 252 -4.83 16.61 19.87
N GLU A 253 -5.21 16.20 18.66
CA GLU A 253 -6.61 15.91 18.30
C GLU A 253 -7.00 14.47 18.57
N LEU A 254 -6.02 13.59 18.80
CA LEU A 254 -6.21 12.16 18.94
C LEU A 254 -6.55 11.74 20.37
N ASP A 255 -7.16 10.58 20.52
CA ASP A 255 -7.45 9.93 21.79
C ASP A 255 -6.14 9.48 22.44
N GLN A 256 -5.93 9.79 23.74
CA GLN A 256 -4.67 9.52 24.41
C GLN A 256 -4.39 8.02 24.57
N ASN A 257 -5.40 7.22 24.90
CA ASN A 257 -5.22 5.77 25.06
C ASN A 257 -4.87 5.09 23.73
N PHE A 258 -5.46 5.58 22.62
CA PHE A 258 -5.08 5.18 21.29
C PHE A 258 -3.63 5.56 20.95
N VAL A 259 -3.24 6.81 21.24
CA VAL A 259 -1.86 7.29 20.99
C VAL A 259 -0.85 6.43 21.74
N ASP A 260 -1.09 6.18 23.03
CA ASP A 260 -0.19 5.40 23.89
C ASP A 260 -0.05 3.93 23.41
N LYS A 261 -1.10 3.39 22.80
CA LYS A 261 -1.13 1.97 22.37
C LYS A 261 -0.70 1.74 20.93
N CYS A 262 -1.06 2.65 20.02
CA CYS A 262 -1.06 2.40 18.58
C CYS A 262 -0.24 3.40 17.75
N VAL A 263 0.34 4.45 18.36
CA VAL A 263 1.04 5.49 17.60
C VAL A 263 2.50 5.57 18.00
N ASP A 264 3.40 5.51 17.00
CA ASP A 264 4.78 5.96 17.19
C ASP A 264 4.78 7.50 17.20
N VAL A 265 4.75 8.05 18.42
CA VAL A 265 4.65 9.49 18.62
C VAL A 265 5.86 10.23 18.05
N VAL A 266 7.05 9.62 18.07
CA VAL A 266 8.29 10.27 17.60
C VAL A 266 8.27 10.44 16.10
N GLU A 267 7.87 9.39 15.37
CA GLU A 267 7.77 9.46 13.92
C GLU A 267 6.55 10.27 13.46
N TYR A 268 5.39 10.04 14.07
CA TYR A 268 4.17 10.77 13.72
C TYR A 268 4.32 12.30 13.90
N HIS A 269 4.95 12.73 14.98
CA HIS A 269 5.17 14.16 15.30
C HIS A 269 5.99 14.89 14.22
N LYS A 270 6.89 14.20 13.51
CA LYS A 270 7.68 14.79 12.42
C LYS A 270 6.81 15.21 11.22
N HIS A 271 5.61 14.63 11.09
CA HIS A 271 4.76 14.73 9.91
C HIS A 271 3.36 15.26 10.21
N GLU A 272 2.96 15.41 11.49
CA GLU A 272 1.66 15.98 11.83
C GLU A 272 1.49 17.37 11.22
N GLY A 273 0.33 17.59 10.61
CA GLY A 273 0.04 18.85 9.92
C GLY A 273 0.65 18.99 8.52
N ASP A 274 1.49 18.05 8.07
CA ASP A 274 2.01 18.03 6.69
C ASP A 274 0.96 17.46 5.72
N TYR A 275 1.13 17.79 4.44
CA TYR A 275 0.33 17.22 3.35
C TYR A 275 1.04 16.00 2.74
N VAL A 276 0.29 14.93 2.42
CA VAL A 276 0.84 13.72 1.75
C VAL A 276 1.55 14.06 0.43
N LYS A 277 1.06 15.06 -0.31
CA LYS A 277 1.70 15.56 -1.55
C LYS A 277 2.99 16.34 -1.31
N ASN A 278 3.41 16.55 -0.06
CA ASN A 278 4.72 17.13 0.24
C ASN A 278 5.82 16.18 -0.29
N ALA A 279 6.83 16.73 -0.94
CA ALA A 279 7.94 15.95 -1.49
C ALA A 279 8.64 15.05 -0.45
N THR A 280 8.72 15.49 0.82
CA THR A 280 9.27 14.69 1.91
C THR A 280 8.47 13.42 2.14
N ILE A 281 7.13 13.52 2.19
CA ILE A 281 6.24 12.38 2.38
C ILE A 281 6.29 11.44 1.16
N LEU A 282 6.25 11.99 -0.05
CA LEU A 282 6.35 11.18 -1.28
C LEU A 282 7.69 10.45 -1.38
N ASN A 283 8.78 11.03 -0.88
CA ASN A 283 10.07 10.36 -0.81
C ASN A 283 10.09 9.19 0.19
N LEU A 284 9.29 9.26 1.28
CA LEU A 284 9.13 8.14 2.22
C LEU A 284 8.42 6.94 1.56
N ILE A 285 7.50 7.21 0.63
CA ILE A 285 6.81 6.16 -0.16
C ILE A 285 7.75 5.53 -1.20
N GLN A 286 8.97 6.06 -1.36
CA GLN A 286 9.95 5.65 -2.34
C GLN A 286 9.35 5.52 -3.74
N MET A 287 9.17 6.65 -4.41
CA MET A 287 8.62 6.69 -5.76
C MET A 287 9.51 5.92 -6.74
N VAL A 288 8.91 5.00 -7.47
CA VAL A 288 9.53 4.26 -8.57
C VAL A 288 8.79 4.59 -9.84
N PHE A 289 9.50 5.03 -10.83
CA PHE A 289 9.02 5.28 -12.18
C PHE A 289 7.96 6.42 -12.29
N GLY A 290 8.42 7.61 -12.60
CA GLY A 290 7.56 8.63 -13.21
C GLY A 290 7.21 8.22 -14.64
N MET A 291 5.93 8.18 -14.98
CA MET A 291 5.49 8.20 -16.37
C MET A 291 5.68 9.61 -16.94
#